data_b351315131f27dbe00a584051a04df25
#
_entry.id   b351315131f27dbe00a584051a04df25
#
_cell.length_a   1.000
_cell.length_b   1.000
_cell.length_c   1.000
_cell.angle_alpha   90.00
_cell.angle_beta   90.00
_cell.angle_gamma   90.00
#
_symmetry.space_group_name_H-M   'P 1'
#
loop_
_entity.id
_entity.type
_entity.pdbx_description
1 polymer ?
#
loop_
_entity_poly.entity_id
_entity_poly.type
_entity_poly.pdbx_seq_one_letter_code
_entity_poly.pdbx_strand_id
1 'polypeptide(L)'
;MNNDRKHIIIAGVPRAGKTTLCSYLAKSLKYQHLTMDAIVKGIEVAFPETGVIHTDRWEFISTSKRWIDFIRKISSTSNYDKLPYRLAFDMYHITPQDYIENINKECCDIYFLGYPNISEEEKFNQTRKFDTIYDWTNKKEDAIVKEHIKDYIEISKWLQNECEKYGLPFIDVSENRENKLKELAEQICI
;
A
#
# COMPACT_ATOMS: atom_id res chain seq x y z
N MET A 1 -28.05 7.60 -5.76
CA MET A 1 -26.75 7.00 -5.99
C MET A 1 -26.37 6.34 -4.69
N ASN A 2 -26.32 4.99 -4.64
CA ASN A 2 -25.96 4.29 -3.41
C ASN A 2 -24.55 4.69 -3.00
N ASN A 3 -24.43 5.29 -1.83
CA ASN A 3 -23.20 5.81 -1.27
C ASN A 3 -22.48 4.72 -0.41
N ASP A 4 -22.73 3.46 -0.73
CA ASP A 4 -22.28 2.28 0.05
C ASP A 4 -20.80 1.92 -0.17
N ARG A 5 -20.07 2.69 -1.00
CA ARG A 5 -18.64 2.46 -1.21
C ARG A 5 -17.84 2.92 -0.01
N LYS A 6 -16.96 2.06 0.46
CA LYS A 6 -16.02 2.34 1.53
C LYS A 6 -14.76 3.03 0.99
N HIS A 7 -14.00 3.67 1.87
CA HIS A 7 -12.62 3.98 1.61
C HIS A 7 -11.83 2.68 1.44
N ILE A 8 -10.68 2.73 0.80
CA ILE A 8 -9.88 1.56 0.56
C ILE A 8 -8.41 1.81 0.90
N ILE A 9 -7.78 0.84 1.53
CA ILE A 9 -6.35 0.84 1.79
C ILE A 9 -5.72 -0.21 0.87
N ILE A 10 -4.78 0.24 0.04
CA ILE A 10 -3.93 -0.64 -0.75
C ILE A 10 -2.57 -0.64 -0.08
N ALA A 11 -2.32 -1.69 0.71
CA ALA A 11 -1.12 -1.87 1.50
C ALA A 11 -0.15 -2.88 0.85
N GLY A 12 1.04 -3.03 1.42
CA GLY A 12 2.01 -4.04 0.98
C GLY A 12 3.33 -3.48 0.53
N VAL A 13 4.23 -4.36 0.10
CA VAL A 13 5.62 -4.03 -0.15
C VAL A 13 5.85 -3.06 -1.32
N PRO A 14 6.95 -2.31 -1.32
CA PRO A 14 7.35 -1.51 -2.48
C PRO A 14 7.42 -2.34 -3.77
N ARG A 15 7.11 -1.70 -4.91
CA ARG A 15 7.13 -2.35 -6.25
C ARG A 15 6.13 -3.50 -6.43
N ALA A 16 5.15 -3.69 -5.54
CA ALA A 16 4.05 -4.64 -5.72
C ALA A 16 2.93 -4.16 -6.66
N GLY A 17 2.86 -2.85 -6.96
CA GLY A 17 1.88 -2.28 -7.88
C GLY A 17 0.73 -1.55 -7.20
N LYS A 18 0.87 -1.16 -5.94
CA LYS A 18 -0.13 -0.39 -5.18
C LYS A 18 -0.57 0.88 -5.91
N THR A 19 0.38 1.70 -6.34
CA THR A 19 0.15 2.95 -7.08
C THR A 19 -0.58 2.68 -8.42
N THR A 20 -0.25 1.58 -9.10
CA THR A 20 -0.93 1.16 -10.33
C THR A 20 -2.40 0.83 -10.06
N LEU A 21 -2.67 0.04 -9.02
CA LEU A 21 -4.03 -0.30 -8.61
C LEU A 21 -4.82 0.95 -8.21
N CYS A 22 -4.27 1.81 -7.35
CA CYS A 22 -4.91 3.07 -6.96
C CYS A 22 -5.21 3.96 -8.18
N SER A 23 -4.34 3.97 -9.20
CA SER A 23 -4.58 4.69 -10.44
C SER A 23 -5.75 4.11 -11.25
N TYR A 24 -5.94 2.78 -11.26
CA TYR A 24 -7.11 2.15 -11.87
C TYR A 24 -8.40 2.53 -11.12
N LEU A 25 -8.39 2.46 -9.80
CA LEU A 25 -9.53 2.84 -8.96
C LEU A 25 -9.90 4.32 -9.14
N ALA A 26 -8.91 5.21 -9.24
CA ALA A 26 -9.15 6.63 -9.46
C ALA A 26 -9.80 6.90 -10.83
N LYS A 27 -9.36 6.21 -11.88
CA LYS A 27 -9.89 6.40 -13.25
C LYS A 27 -11.28 5.80 -13.42
N SER A 28 -11.53 4.64 -12.84
CA SER A 28 -12.75 3.86 -13.10
C SER A 28 -13.85 4.10 -12.08
N LEU A 29 -13.54 4.40 -10.83
CA LEU A 29 -14.45 4.33 -9.70
C LEU A 29 -14.59 5.62 -8.88
N LYS A 30 -14.02 6.71 -9.32
CA LYS A 30 -14.04 7.98 -8.58
C LYS A 30 -13.41 7.89 -7.18
N TYR A 31 -12.37 7.07 -7.02
CA TYR A 31 -11.52 7.16 -5.84
C TYR A 31 -10.55 8.31 -5.99
N GLN A 32 -10.30 9.02 -4.91
CA GLN A 32 -9.18 9.95 -4.81
C GLN A 32 -7.95 9.20 -4.31
N HIS A 33 -6.93 9.11 -5.14
CA HIS A 33 -5.67 8.46 -4.79
C HIS A 33 -4.86 9.33 -3.82
N LEU A 34 -4.55 8.80 -2.65
CA LEU A 34 -3.67 9.40 -1.65
C LEU A 34 -2.39 8.57 -1.51
N THR A 35 -1.28 9.13 -1.98
CA THR A 35 0.05 8.54 -1.83
C THR A 35 0.60 8.87 -0.45
N MET A 36 0.55 7.90 0.47
CA MET A 36 0.94 8.10 1.85
C MET A 36 2.44 8.38 2.00
N ASP A 37 3.29 7.81 1.16
CA ASP A 37 4.74 8.12 1.17
C ASP A 37 5.01 9.61 0.96
N ALA A 38 4.24 10.28 0.09
CA ALA A 38 4.36 11.72 -0.13
C ALA A 38 3.91 12.52 1.11
N ILE A 39 2.84 12.07 1.77
CA ILE A 39 2.35 12.69 3.01
C ILE A 39 3.37 12.53 4.14
N VAL A 40 3.91 11.32 4.32
CA VAL A 40 4.96 11.04 5.33
C VAL A 40 6.16 11.95 5.13
N LYS A 41 6.70 12.00 3.90
CA LYS A 41 7.84 12.87 3.56
C LYS A 41 7.52 14.35 3.72
N GLY A 42 6.30 14.76 3.39
CA GLY A 42 5.85 16.13 3.60
C GLY A 42 5.83 16.52 5.08
N ILE A 43 5.33 15.65 5.95
CA ILE A 43 5.32 15.86 7.41
C ILE A 43 6.75 15.87 7.96
N GLU A 44 7.59 14.91 7.56
CA GLU A 44 8.99 14.82 7.97
C GLU A 44 9.76 16.12 7.73
N VAL A 45 9.53 16.75 6.58
CA VAL A 45 10.21 18.00 6.20
C VAL A 45 9.57 19.23 6.83
N ALA A 46 8.24 19.33 6.82
CA ALA A 46 7.53 20.53 7.23
C ALA A 46 7.33 20.65 8.77
N PHE A 47 7.31 19.50 9.47
CA PHE A 47 7.03 19.40 10.89
C PHE A 47 7.99 18.45 11.60
N PRO A 48 9.33 18.72 11.56
CA PRO A 48 10.35 17.82 12.11
C PRO A 48 10.18 17.56 13.62
N GLU A 49 9.57 18.48 14.33
CA GLU A 49 9.26 18.36 15.78
C GLU A 49 8.28 17.21 16.08
N THR A 50 7.53 16.73 15.10
CA THR A 50 6.60 15.62 15.29
C THR A 50 7.29 14.26 15.42
N GLY A 51 8.58 14.18 15.06
CA GLY A 51 9.35 12.94 15.02
C GLY A 51 8.82 11.93 13.99
N VAL A 52 8.00 12.37 13.03
CA VAL A 52 7.58 11.53 11.90
C VAL A 52 8.75 11.42 10.94
N ILE A 53 9.14 10.19 10.64
CA ILE A 53 10.18 9.87 9.66
C ILE A 53 9.64 8.84 8.69
N HIS A 54 10.15 8.89 7.47
CA HIS A 54 9.92 7.83 6.49
C HIS A 54 10.71 6.60 6.90
N THR A 55 10.00 5.50 7.18
CA THR A 55 10.60 4.21 7.52
C THR A 55 10.67 3.30 6.30
N ASP A 56 11.62 2.37 6.30
CA ASP A 56 11.84 1.43 5.21
C ASP A 56 11.95 0.00 5.74
N ARG A 57 11.86 -1.00 4.84
CA ARG A 57 11.99 -2.42 5.16
C ARG A 57 11.16 -2.80 6.41
N TRP A 58 11.71 -3.50 7.37
CA TRP A 58 11.02 -3.97 8.57
C TRP A 58 10.64 -2.88 9.58
N GLU A 59 11.22 -1.70 9.45
CA GLU A 59 10.98 -0.58 10.38
C GLU A 59 9.52 -0.10 10.36
N PHE A 60 8.79 -0.34 9.26
CA PHE A 60 7.39 0.07 9.12
C PHE A 60 6.50 -0.49 10.22
N ILE A 61 6.81 -1.66 10.79
CA ILE A 61 6.04 -2.29 11.85
C ILE A 61 5.92 -1.37 13.06
N SER A 62 7.01 -0.70 13.43
CA SER A 62 7.04 0.19 14.60
C SER A 62 6.19 1.46 14.43
N THR A 63 5.89 1.86 13.19
CA THR A 63 5.14 3.08 12.88
C THR A 63 3.70 2.82 12.44
N SER A 64 3.34 1.56 12.22
CA SER A 64 2.07 1.13 11.63
C SER A 64 0.86 1.69 12.38
N LYS A 65 0.82 1.59 13.69
CA LYS A 65 -0.29 2.11 14.51
C LYS A 65 -0.52 3.61 14.31
N ARG A 66 0.53 4.41 14.19
CA ARG A 66 0.42 5.86 13.94
C ARG A 66 -0.32 6.16 12.64
N TRP A 67 0.01 5.41 11.59
CA TRP A 67 -0.60 5.61 10.27
C TRP A 67 -2.03 5.08 10.21
N ILE A 68 -2.33 4.02 10.94
CA ILE A 68 -3.70 3.56 11.15
C ILE A 68 -4.56 4.63 11.84
N ASP A 69 -4.05 5.25 12.90
CA ASP A 69 -4.77 6.33 13.59
C ASP A 69 -5.01 7.54 12.67
N PHE A 70 -4.03 7.87 11.83
CA PHE A 70 -4.17 8.92 10.81
C PHE A 70 -5.27 8.60 9.80
N ILE A 71 -5.25 7.40 9.21
CA ILE A 71 -6.27 6.95 8.24
C ILE A 71 -7.66 6.94 8.89
N ARG A 72 -7.77 6.37 10.09
CA ARG A 72 -9.02 6.33 10.84
C ARG A 72 -9.58 7.73 11.05
N LYS A 73 -8.74 8.71 11.40
CA LYS A 73 -9.17 10.07 11.60
C LYS A 73 -9.65 10.73 10.31
N ILE A 74 -8.92 10.58 9.22
CA ILE A 74 -9.32 11.13 7.92
C ILE A 74 -10.62 10.46 7.44
N SER A 75 -10.70 9.13 7.47
CA SER A 75 -11.87 8.37 7.01
C SER A 75 -13.13 8.68 7.81
N SER A 76 -13.00 9.01 9.10
CA SER A 76 -14.12 9.37 9.98
C SER A 76 -14.50 10.83 9.93
N THR A 77 -13.82 11.66 9.14
CA THR A 77 -14.15 13.09 9.05
C THR A 77 -15.41 13.29 8.22
N SER A 78 -16.45 13.86 8.83
CA SER A 78 -17.83 13.96 8.32
C SER A 78 -17.99 14.56 6.92
N ASN A 79 -16.98 15.25 6.40
CA ASN A 79 -17.04 15.80 5.06
C ASN A 79 -16.92 14.75 3.95
N TYR A 80 -16.29 13.61 4.22
CA TYR A 80 -16.12 12.56 3.20
C TYR A 80 -17.42 11.79 2.90
N ASP A 81 -18.33 11.68 3.86
CA ASP A 81 -19.62 11.05 3.64
C ASP A 81 -20.51 11.82 2.65
N LYS A 82 -20.24 13.11 2.50
CA LYS A 82 -20.96 14.02 1.60
C LYS A 82 -20.34 14.13 0.21
N LEU A 83 -19.13 13.60 0.04
CA LEU A 83 -18.40 13.70 -1.23
C LEU A 83 -18.80 12.57 -2.19
N PRO A 84 -18.81 12.84 -3.50
CA PRO A 84 -19.14 11.84 -4.51
C PRO A 84 -18.01 10.83 -4.76
N TYR A 85 -16.91 10.92 -4.03
CA TYR A 85 -15.74 10.06 -4.16
C TYR A 85 -15.32 9.48 -2.79
N ARG A 86 -14.52 8.42 -2.84
CA ARG A 86 -13.90 7.79 -1.68
C ARG A 86 -12.38 7.87 -1.80
N LEU A 87 -11.67 7.65 -0.71
CA LEU A 87 -10.21 7.68 -0.67
C LEU A 87 -9.64 6.28 -0.95
N ALA A 88 -8.61 6.22 -1.79
CA ALA A 88 -7.73 5.07 -1.95
C ALA A 88 -6.35 5.44 -1.38
N PHE A 89 -6.02 4.87 -0.24
CA PHE A 89 -4.73 5.07 0.44
C PHE A 89 -3.70 4.10 -0.14
N ASP A 90 -2.71 4.62 -0.84
CA ASP A 90 -1.55 3.87 -1.32
C ASP A 90 -0.45 3.95 -0.27
N MET A 91 -0.18 2.85 0.42
CA MET A 91 0.75 2.89 1.53
C MET A 91 1.51 1.59 1.79
N TYR A 92 2.66 1.74 2.43
CA TYR A 92 3.51 0.65 2.88
C TYR A 92 3.35 0.36 4.38
N HIS A 93 3.17 1.39 5.18
CA HIS A 93 3.37 1.42 6.63
C HIS A 93 2.16 0.89 7.44
N ILE A 94 1.54 -0.23 7.05
CA ILE A 94 0.43 -0.85 7.80
C ILE A 94 0.67 -2.34 7.99
N THR A 95 0.40 -2.83 9.21
CA THR A 95 0.35 -4.27 9.50
C THR A 95 -1.09 -4.79 9.48
N PRO A 96 -1.30 -6.07 9.16
CA PRO A 96 -2.60 -6.73 9.28
C PRO A 96 -3.20 -6.63 10.69
N GLN A 97 -2.38 -6.81 11.72
CA GLN A 97 -2.81 -6.72 13.11
C GLN A 97 -3.35 -5.32 13.45
N ASP A 98 -2.60 -4.27 13.15
CA ASP A 98 -3.02 -2.91 13.48
C ASP A 98 -4.31 -2.51 12.75
N TYR A 99 -4.51 -2.99 11.51
CA TYR A 99 -5.76 -2.76 10.79
C TYR A 99 -6.94 -3.41 11.53
N ILE A 100 -6.84 -4.67 11.90
CA ILE A 100 -7.92 -5.40 12.58
C ILE A 100 -8.27 -4.77 13.94
N GLU A 101 -7.26 -4.33 14.67
CA GLU A 101 -7.45 -3.78 16.02
C GLU A 101 -8.00 -2.36 16.03
N ASN A 102 -7.75 -1.57 14.98
CA ASN A 102 -7.94 -0.13 15.05
C ASN A 102 -8.84 0.47 13.95
N ILE A 103 -9.16 -0.24 12.87
CA ILE A 103 -10.02 0.30 11.79
C ILE A 103 -11.43 -0.30 11.83
N ASN A 104 -12.43 0.57 11.68
CA ASN A 104 -13.79 0.15 11.46
C ASN A 104 -13.95 -0.39 10.03
N LYS A 105 -14.19 -1.70 9.90
CA LYS A 105 -14.42 -2.38 8.63
C LYS A 105 -15.67 -1.90 7.86
N GLU A 106 -16.57 -1.18 8.52
CA GLU A 106 -17.73 -0.59 7.83
C GLU A 106 -17.36 0.61 6.97
N CYS A 107 -16.28 1.33 7.31
CA CYS A 107 -15.88 2.54 6.59
C CYS A 107 -14.67 2.35 5.65
N CYS A 108 -13.85 1.32 5.86
CA CYS A 108 -12.61 1.15 5.12
C CYS A 108 -12.26 -0.33 4.90
N ASP A 109 -12.08 -0.73 3.65
CA ASP A 109 -11.58 -2.05 3.27
C ASP A 109 -10.06 -2.01 3.05
N ILE A 110 -9.36 -3.15 3.16
CA ILE A 110 -7.92 -3.26 2.93
C ILE A 110 -7.58 -4.43 2.02
N TYR A 111 -6.55 -4.24 1.18
CA TYR A 111 -5.91 -5.28 0.38
C TYR A 111 -4.40 -5.16 0.53
N PHE A 112 -3.75 -6.29 0.84
CA PHE A 112 -2.30 -6.37 0.94
C PHE A 112 -1.71 -6.96 -0.34
N LEU A 113 -0.72 -6.29 -0.92
CA LEU A 113 -0.01 -6.72 -2.12
C LEU A 113 1.42 -7.11 -1.77
N GLY A 114 1.84 -8.29 -2.24
CA GLY A 114 3.22 -8.75 -2.07
C GLY A 114 3.61 -9.72 -3.19
N TYR A 115 4.87 -10.12 -3.19
CA TYR A 115 5.42 -11.06 -4.17
C TYR A 115 6.31 -12.12 -3.49
N PRO A 116 5.69 -13.01 -2.65
CA PRO A 116 6.43 -13.98 -1.83
C PRO A 116 7.09 -15.09 -2.64
N ASN A 117 6.64 -15.34 -3.87
CA ASN A 117 6.98 -16.49 -4.68
C ASN A 117 7.83 -16.16 -5.93
N ILE A 118 8.48 -14.99 -5.97
CA ILE A 118 9.40 -14.60 -7.04
C ILE A 118 10.86 -14.75 -6.58
N SER A 119 11.77 -15.08 -7.51
CA SER A 119 13.20 -15.05 -7.19
C SER A 119 13.74 -13.62 -7.09
N GLU A 120 14.79 -13.43 -6.28
CA GLU A 120 15.47 -12.14 -6.13
C GLU A 120 15.93 -11.58 -7.49
N GLU A 121 16.51 -12.43 -8.32
CA GLU A 121 17.03 -12.04 -9.63
C GLU A 121 15.92 -11.63 -10.59
N GLU A 122 14.84 -12.39 -10.65
CA GLU A 122 13.68 -12.06 -11.49
C GLU A 122 13.04 -10.75 -11.05
N LYS A 123 12.85 -10.56 -9.73
CA LYS A 123 12.30 -9.32 -9.20
C LYS A 123 13.21 -8.12 -9.46
N PHE A 124 14.52 -8.29 -9.34
CA PHE A 124 15.49 -7.27 -9.69
C PHE A 124 15.39 -6.87 -11.17
N ASN A 125 15.37 -7.84 -12.07
CA ASN A 125 15.24 -7.59 -13.50
C ASN A 125 13.92 -6.88 -13.85
N GLN A 126 12.80 -7.30 -13.22
CA GLN A 126 11.53 -6.62 -13.38
C GLN A 126 11.59 -5.18 -12.86
N THR A 127 12.23 -4.95 -11.72
CA THR A 127 12.38 -3.62 -11.14
C THR A 127 13.15 -2.72 -12.09
N ARG A 128 14.32 -3.14 -12.55
CA ARG A 128 15.15 -2.36 -13.50
C ARG A 128 14.45 -2.09 -14.83
N LYS A 129 13.69 -3.07 -15.36
CA LYS A 129 12.93 -2.90 -16.60
C LYS A 129 11.88 -1.80 -16.53
N PHE A 130 11.27 -1.59 -15.36
CA PHE A 130 10.18 -0.64 -15.17
C PHE A 130 10.59 0.60 -14.34
N ASP A 131 11.87 0.76 -14.03
CA ASP A 131 12.37 1.94 -13.33
C ASP A 131 12.26 3.19 -14.19
N THR A 132 11.80 4.25 -13.57
CA THR A 132 11.78 5.61 -14.13
C THR A 132 12.73 6.52 -13.36
N ILE A 133 13.01 7.70 -13.89
CA ILE A 133 13.86 8.71 -13.24
C ILE A 133 13.32 9.17 -11.86
N TYR A 134 12.04 8.91 -11.59
CA TYR A 134 11.36 9.28 -10.36
C TYR A 134 11.42 8.18 -9.29
N ASP A 135 11.78 6.96 -9.69
CA ASP A 135 11.85 5.82 -8.78
C ASP A 135 13.13 5.88 -7.93
N TRP A 136 12.99 5.60 -6.63
CA TRP A 136 14.14 5.56 -5.73
C TRP A 136 15.17 4.50 -6.14
N THR A 137 14.71 3.40 -6.72
CA THR A 137 15.54 2.30 -7.22
C THR A 137 16.46 2.73 -8.36
N ASN A 138 16.00 3.64 -9.22
CA ASN A 138 16.80 4.15 -10.34
C ASN A 138 18.09 4.86 -9.90
N LYS A 139 18.07 5.48 -8.72
CA LYS A 139 19.19 6.27 -8.17
C LYS A 139 20.14 5.46 -7.29
N LYS A 140 19.87 4.16 -7.09
CA LYS A 140 20.65 3.29 -6.20
C LYS A 140 21.46 2.28 -6.98
N GLU A 141 22.61 1.91 -6.41
CA GLU A 141 23.45 0.83 -6.89
C GLU A 141 22.71 -0.50 -6.86
N ASP A 142 23.03 -1.39 -7.80
CA ASP A 142 22.36 -2.69 -7.95
C ASP A 142 22.44 -3.54 -6.68
N ALA A 143 23.57 -3.52 -5.98
CA ALA A 143 23.75 -4.27 -4.73
C ALA A 143 22.74 -3.82 -3.65
N ILE A 144 22.53 -2.52 -3.51
CA ILE A 144 21.56 -1.95 -2.56
C ILE A 144 20.14 -2.33 -2.96
N VAL A 145 19.80 -2.24 -4.25
CA VAL A 145 18.46 -2.61 -4.74
C VAL A 145 18.17 -4.10 -4.53
N LYS A 146 19.15 -4.97 -4.75
CA LYS A 146 19.02 -6.41 -4.50
C LYS A 146 18.82 -6.72 -3.02
N GLU A 147 19.55 -6.05 -2.12
CA GLU A 147 19.34 -6.20 -0.68
C GLU A 147 17.92 -5.83 -0.26
N HIS A 148 17.40 -4.70 -0.74
CA HIS A 148 16.01 -4.30 -0.47
C HIS A 148 14.99 -5.29 -1.03
N ILE A 149 15.21 -5.81 -2.24
CA ILE A 149 14.32 -6.80 -2.86
C ILE A 149 14.26 -8.07 -2.02
N LYS A 150 15.39 -8.55 -1.51
CA LYS A 150 15.44 -9.70 -0.61
C LYS A 150 14.55 -9.48 0.62
N ASP A 151 14.72 -8.33 1.29
CA ASP A 151 13.89 -7.99 2.45
C ASP A 151 12.40 -7.90 2.08
N TYR A 152 12.05 -7.30 0.94
CA TYR A 152 10.65 -7.19 0.53
C TYR A 152 10.00 -8.53 0.14
N ILE A 153 10.78 -9.51 -0.35
CA ILE A 153 10.29 -10.88 -0.54
C ILE A 153 9.98 -11.51 0.82
N GLU A 154 10.87 -11.39 1.80
CA GLU A 154 10.64 -11.91 3.15
C GLU A 154 9.46 -11.20 3.86
N ILE A 155 9.36 -9.88 3.72
CA ILE A 155 8.20 -9.12 4.20
C ILE A 155 6.90 -9.58 3.50
N SER A 156 6.95 -9.89 2.20
CA SER A 156 5.79 -10.42 1.48
C SER A 156 5.31 -11.76 2.04
N LYS A 157 6.24 -12.67 2.36
CA LYS A 157 5.92 -13.95 3.01
C LYS A 157 5.31 -13.75 4.39
N TRP A 158 5.90 -12.85 5.19
CA TRP A 158 5.37 -12.50 6.50
C TRP A 158 3.97 -11.87 6.39
N LEU A 159 3.76 -10.92 5.48
CA LEU A 159 2.44 -10.31 5.25
C LEU A 159 1.41 -11.34 4.83
N GLN A 160 1.75 -12.29 3.97
CA GLN A 160 0.87 -13.37 3.55
C GLN A 160 0.38 -14.19 4.74
N ASN A 161 1.30 -14.61 5.61
CA ASN A 161 0.99 -15.38 6.83
C ASN A 161 0.14 -14.57 7.81
N GLU A 162 0.46 -13.30 8.01
CA GLU A 162 -0.33 -12.43 8.90
C GLU A 162 -1.73 -12.16 8.32
N CYS A 163 -1.86 -11.96 7.01
CA CYS A 163 -3.16 -11.82 6.38
C CYS A 163 -4.01 -13.09 6.53
N GLU A 164 -3.43 -14.26 6.34
CA GLU A 164 -4.11 -15.55 6.56
C GLU A 164 -4.60 -15.68 8.00
N LYS A 165 -3.73 -15.40 8.97
CA LYS A 165 -4.05 -15.42 10.41
C LYS A 165 -5.24 -14.52 10.79
N TYR A 166 -5.35 -13.35 10.17
CA TYR A 166 -6.41 -12.38 10.46
C TYR A 166 -7.59 -12.42 9.49
N GLY A 167 -7.58 -13.33 8.51
CA GLY A 167 -8.64 -13.44 7.49
C GLY A 167 -8.73 -12.20 6.59
N LEU A 168 -7.59 -11.62 6.24
CA LEU A 168 -7.50 -10.44 5.37
C LEU A 168 -7.04 -10.83 3.96
N PRO A 169 -7.49 -10.09 2.92
CA PRO A 169 -7.08 -10.38 1.55
C PRO A 169 -5.60 -10.05 1.33
N PHE A 170 -4.85 -11.04 0.86
CA PHE A 170 -3.49 -10.90 0.35
C PHE A 170 -3.46 -11.26 -1.14
N ILE A 171 -2.89 -10.38 -1.93
CA ILE A 171 -2.77 -10.54 -3.39
C ILE A 171 -1.30 -10.82 -3.72
N ASP A 172 -1.02 -12.07 -4.06
CA ASP A 172 0.30 -12.44 -4.56
C ASP A 172 0.46 -12.00 -6.01
N VAL A 173 1.32 -11.02 -6.22
CA VAL A 173 1.66 -10.46 -7.54
C VAL A 173 3.03 -10.92 -8.05
N SER A 174 3.53 -12.07 -7.58
CA SER A 174 4.76 -12.70 -8.07
C SER A 174 4.70 -12.95 -9.57
N GLU A 175 3.55 -13.40 -10.06
CA GLU A 175 3.29 -13.69 -11.47
C GLU A 175 2.08 -12.90 -11.98
N ASN A 176 2.06 -12.59 -13.28
CA ASN A 176 0.93 -11.95 -13.95
C ASN A 176 0.41 -10.68 -13.27
N ARG A 177 1.32 -9.91 -12.65
CA ARG A 177 0.99 -8.72 -11.83
C ARG A 177 -0.07 -7.82 -12.46
N GLU A 178 0.09 -7.48 -13.74
CA GLU A 178 -0.82 -6.52 -14.39
C GLU A 178 -2.25 -7.05 -14.48
N ASN A 179 -2.44 -8.32 -14.83
CA ASN A 179 -3.76 -8.94 -14.91
C ASN A 179 -4.40 -9.05 -13.52
N LYS A 180 -3.64 -9.48 -12.51
CA LYS A 180 -4.13 -9.57 -11.12
C LYS A 180 -4.58 -8.21 -10.58
N LEU A 181 -3.87 -7.13 -10.90
CA LEU A 181 -4.26 -5.78 -10.49
C LEU A 181 -5.54 -5.30 -11.21
N LYS A 182 -5.72 -5.64 -12.49
CA LYS A 182 -6.94 -5.33 -13.23
C LYS A 182 -8.15 -6.11 -12.69
N GLU A 183 -7.99 -7.42 -12.50
CA GLU A 183 -9.01 -8.29 -11.92
C GLU A 183 -9.43 -7.79 -10.52
N LEU A 184 -8.47 -7.42 -9.67
CA LEU A 184 -8.76 -6.86 -8.37
C LEU A 184 -9.51 -5.52 -8.47
N ALA A 185 -9.11 -4.64 -9.39
CA ALA A 185 -9.81 -3.39 -9.61
C ALA A 185 -11.26 -3.64 -10.05
N GLU A 186 -11.53 -4.61 -10.90
CA GLU A 186 -12.87 -5.02 -11.32
C GLU A 186 -13.70 -5.58 -10.16
N GLN A 187 -13.10 -6.42 -9.29
CA GLN A 187 -13.76 -6.96 -8.09
C GLN A 187 -14.18 -5.87 -7.10
N ILE A 188 -13.36 -4.85 -6.92
CA ILE A 188 -13.67 -3.67 -6.09
C ILE A 188 -14.81 -2.83 -6.71
N CYS A 189 -15.06 -2.99 -8.01
CA CYS A 189 -16.10 -2.28 -8.74
C CYS A 189 -17.54 -2.78 -8.45
N ILE A 190 -17.68 -4.01 -7.99
CA ILE A 190 -18.98 -4.68 -7.78
C ILE A 190 -19.52 -4.33 -6.40
#